data_c2510800253bdcb70b9b1d3a96345df7
#
_entry.id   c2510800253bdcb70b9b1d3a96345df7
#
_cell.length_a   1.000
_cell.length_b   1.000
_cell.length_c   1.000
_cell.angle_alpha   90.00
_cell.angle_beta   90.00
_cell.angle_gamma   90.00
#
_symmetry.space_group_name_H-M   'P 1'
#
loop_
_entity.id
_entity.type
_entity.pdbx_description
1 polymer ?
#
loop_
_entity_poly.entity_id
_entity_poly.type
_entity_poly.pdbx_seq_one_letter_code
_entity_poly.pdbx_strand_id
1 'polypeptide(L)'
;MLQGPDVGRLLLDRLVAEGVRYGRDFALVRITVPLGSAEELAPTFGRVLRDADVLVRWEADELLALLPATDRPGAERAAERLKAAVDGAAVQLGAAHWVGDTAFDLLARAQPRA
;
A
#
# COMPACT_ATOMS: atom_id res chain seq x y z
N MET A 1 5.42 -5.51 -15.34
CA MET A 1 4.55 -4.34 -15.53
C MET A 1 3.69 -4.11 -14.29
N LEU A 2 3.58 -2.87 -13.88
CA LEU A 2 2.78 -2.49 -12.72
C LEU A 2 1.28 -2.58 -13.04
N GLN A 3 0.52 -3.30 -12.21
CA GLN A 3 -0.93 -3.38 -12.36
C GLN A 3 -1.58 -2.06 -11.96
N GLY A 4 -2.75 -1.79 -12.54
CA GLY A 4 -3.46 -0.54 -12.34
C GLY A 4 -4.51 -0.58 -11.25
N PRO A 5 -5.31 0.51 -11.13
CA PRO A 5 -6.29 0.66 -10.04
C PRO A 5 -7.39 -0.41 -10.05
N ASP A 6 -7.76 -0.94 -11.20
CA ASP A 6 -8.80 -1.96 -11.28
C ASP A 6 -8.39 -3.23 -10.55
N VAL A 7 -7.14 -3.67 -10.75
CA VAL A 7 -6.59 -4.83 -10.05
C VAL A 7 -6.44 -4.51 -8.56
N GLY A 8 -5.96 -3.32 -8.24
CA GLY A 8 -5.81 -2.88 -6.84
C GLY A 8 -7.13 -2.90 -6.11
N ARG A 9 -8.20 -2.38 -6.72
CA ARG A 9 -9.53 -2.38 -6.12
C ARG A 9 -10.06 -3.79 -5.88
N LEU A 10 -9.87 -4.67 -6.87
CA LEU A 10 -10.31 -6.06 -6.73
C LEU A 10 -9.60 -6.75 -5.58
N LEU A 11 -8.28 -6.57 -5.48
CA LEU A 11 -7.49 -7.19 -4.41
C LEU A 11 -7.85 -6.60 -3.03
N LEU A 12 -8.04 -5.29 -2.95
CA LEU A 12 -8.43 -4.65 -1.70
C LEU A 12 -9.79 -5.14 -1.22
N ASP A 13 -10.77 -5.21 -2.12
CA ASP A 13 -12.11 -5.71 -1.79
C ASP A 13 -12.04 -7.17 -1.30
N ARG A 14 -11.18 -7.98 -1.91
CA ARG A 14 -10.97 -9.37 -1.47
C ARG A 14 -10.36 -9.42 -0.07
N LEU A 15 -9.37 -8.59 0.23
CA LEU A 15 -8.77 -8.56 1.56
C LEU A 15 -9.77 -8.15 2.62
N VAL A 16 -10.61 -7.16 2.35
CA VAL A 16 -11.68 -6.75 3.27
C VAL A 16 -12.66 -7.92 3.49
N ALA A 17 -13.08 -8.57 2.41
CA ALA A 17 -14.02 -9.69 2.51
C ALA A 17 -13.44 -10.85 3.31
N GLU A 18 -12.17 -11.18 3.11
CA GLU A 18 -11.48 -12.23 3.87
C GLU A 18 -11.32 -11.85 5.34
N GLY A 19 -11.05 -10.58 5.61
CA GLY A 19 -10.97 -10.08 6.97
C GLY A 19 -12.28 -10.22 7.71
N VAL A 20 -13.38 -9.81 7.07
CA VAL A 20 -14.73 -9.93 7.64
C VAL A 20 -15.10 -11.39 7.88
N ARG A 21 -14.80 -12.26 6.91
CA ARG A 21 -15.24 -13.66 6.97
C ARG A 21 -14.37 -14.52 7.89
N TYR A 22 -13.05 -14.31 7.86
CA TYR A 22 -12.10 -15.21 8.53
C TYR A 22 -11.28 -14.54 9.63
N GLY A 23 -11.50 -13.27 9.89
CA GLY A 23 -10.72 -12.55 10.89
C GLY A 23 -9.26 -12.35 10.51
N ARG A 24 -8.96 -12.27 9.22
CA ARG A 24 -7.58 -12.12 8.74
C ARG A 24 -7.15 -10.65 8.75
N ASP A 25 -6.01 -10.40 9.35
CA ASP A 25 -5.41 -9.07 9.34
C ASP A 25 -4.83 -8.75 7.97
N PHE A 26 -4.86 -7.49 7.61
CA PHE A 26 -4.05 -6.95 6.52
C PHE A 26 -3.85 -5.46 6.74
N ALA A 27 -2.93 -4.90 5.99
CA ALA A 27 -2.63 -3.48 6.04
C ALA A 27 -2.40 -2.96 4.62
N LEU A 28 -2.30 -1.64 4.49
CA LEU A 28 -1.90 -1.04 3.23
C LEU A 28 -1.03 0.19 3.49
N VAL A 29 -0.25 0.55 2.47
CA VAL A 29 0.55 1.77 2.47
C VAL A 29 0.22 2.52 1.19
N ARG A 30 -0.19 3.78 1.31
CA ARG A 30 -0.36 4.68 0.18
C ARG A 30 0.93 5.46 0.00
N ILE A 31 1.41 5.54 -1.24
CA ILE A 31 2.68 6.17 -1.57
C ILE A 31 2.44 7.20 -2.65
N THR A 32 2.55 8.48 -2.30
CA THR A 32 2.48 9.56 -3.29
C THR A 32 3.89 9.78 -3.83
N VAL A 33 4.02 9.80 -5.15
CA VAL A 33 5.28 9.96 -5.86
C VAL A 33 5.20 11.18 -6.78
N PRO A 34 6.34 11.73 -7.22
CA PRO A 34 6.31 12.80 -8.23
C PRO A 34 5.54 12.34 -9.47
N LEU A 35 4.78 13.24 -10.05
CA LEU A 35 3.95 12.93 -11.22
C LEU A 35 4.81 12.34 -12.33
N GLY A 36 4.38 11.20 -12.87
CA GLY A 36 5.11 10.51 -13.93
C GLY A 36 6.18 9.55 -13.44
N SER A 37 6.39 9.43 -12.12
CA SER A 37 7.47 8.59 -11.56
C SER A 37 7.01 7.21 -11.08
N ALA A 38 5.73 6.89 -11.14
CA ALA A 38 5.20 5.66 -10.55
C ALA A 38 5.85 4.40 -11.14
N GLU A 39 5.93 4.31 -12.47
CA GLU A 39 6.54 3.14 -13.15
C GLU A 39 8.03 3.06 -12.85
N GLU A 40 8.70 4.19 -12.79
CA GLU A 40 10.14 4.24 -12.54
C GLU A 40 10.48 3.79 -11.12
N LEU A 41 9.69 4.19 -10.13
CA LEU A 41 9.94 3.89 -8.73
C LEU A 41 9.40 2.53 -8.29
N ALA A 42 8.45 1.95 -9.01
CA ALA A 42 7.82 0.69 -8.62
C ALA A 42 8.82 -0.45 -8.37
N PRO A 43 9.84 -0.69 -9.22
CA PRO A 43 10.81 -1.76 -8.95
C PRO A 43 11.58 -1.56 -7.65
N THR A 44 11.89 -0.33 -7.28
CA THR A 44 12.58 -0.01 -6.03
C THR A 44 11.73 -0.41 -4.83
N PHE A 45 10.46 -0.03 -4.83
CA PHE A 45 9.54 -0.41 -3.76
C PHE A 45 9.31 -1.93 -3.74
N GLY A 46 9.19 -2.55 -4.91
CA GLY A 46 8.95 -3.99 -5.00
C GLY A 46 10.05 -4.82 -4.37
N ARG A 47 11.30 -4.32 -4.38
CA ARG A 47 12.43 -5.06 -3.81
C ARG A 47 12.38 -5.15 -2.28
N VAL A 48 11.68 -4.25 -1.60
CA VAL A 48 11.59 -4.26 -0.13
C VAL A 48 10.27 -4.85 0.38
N LEU A 49 9.37 -5.22 -0.52
CA LEU A 49 8.12 -5.88 -0.17
C LEU A 49 8.31 -7.39 -0.14
N ARG A 50 7.45 -8.08 0.63
CA ARG A 50 7.44 -9.55 0.70
C ARG A 50 6.77 -10.12 -0.55
N ASP A 51 6.98 -11.42 -0.82
CA ASP A 51 6.37 -12.10 -1.96
C ASP A 51 4.84 -12.02 -1.94
N ALA A 52 4.23 -12.05 -0.76
CA ALA A 52 2.78 -11.98 -0.62
C ALA A 52 2.23 -10.58 -0.78
N ASP A 53 3.07 -9.55 -0.70
CA ASP A 53 2.66 -8.16 -0.83
C ASP A 53 2.47 -7.81 -2.30
N VAL A 54 1.54 -6.89 -2.58
CA VAL A 54 1.24 -6.48 -3.95
C VAL A 54 1.34 -4.98 -4.06
N LEU A 55 2.05 -4.51 -5.07
CA LEU A 55 2.15 -3.09 -5.39
C LEU A 55 1.37 -2.81 -6.66
N VAL A 56 0.48 -1.81 -6.61
CA VAL A 56 -0.31 -1.42 -7.77
C VAL A 56 -0.25 0.09 -7.96
N ARG A 57 -0.52 0.56 -9.17
CA ARG A 57 -0.77 1.98 -9.40
C ARG A 57 -2.20 2.29 -8.95
N TRP A 58 -2.34 3.29 -8.09
CA TRP A 58 -3.65 3.68 -7.57
C TRP A 58 -4.19 4.92 -8.26
N GLU A 59 -3.36 5.94 -8.36
CA GLU A 59 -3.63 7.18 -9.08
C GLU A 59 -2.44 7.50 -9.98
N ALA A 60 -2.52 8.58 -10.76
CA ALA A 60 -1.44 8.98 -11.66
C ALA A 60 -0.11 9.21 -10.91
N ASP A 61 -0.21 9.72 -9.68
CA ASP A 61 0.94 10.02 -8.84
C ASP A 61 0.93 9.22 -7.52
N GLU A 62 0.25 8.08 -7.50
CA GLU A 62 0.11 7.31 -6.27
C GLU A 62 0.21 5.82 -6.53
N LEU A 63 1.01 5.14 -5.69
CA LEU A 63 1.10 3.69 -5.62
C LEU A 63 0.40 3.21 -4.35
N LEU A 64 -0.08 1.98 -4.38
CA LEU A 64 -0.71 1.34 -3.24
C LEU A 64 -0.05 -0.01 -3.01
N ALA A 65 0.49 -0.22 -1.82
CA ALA A 65 1.02 -1.51 -1.40
C ALA A 65 -0.01 -2.20 -0.51
N LEU A 66 -0.42 -3.39 -0.91
CA LEU A 66 -1.36 -4.22 -0.15
C LEU A 66 -0.55 -5.28 0.58
N LEU A 67 -0.73 -5.35 1.89
CA LEU A 67 0.11 -6.16 2.79
C LEU A 67 -0.75 -7.19 3.52
N PRO A 68 -0.93 -8.39 2.95
CA PRO A 68 -1.69 -9.45 3.63
C PRO A 68 -1.00 -9.87 4.93
N ALA A 69 -1.80 -10.40 5.88
CA ALA A 69 -1.29 -10.94 7.14
C ALA A 69 -0.34 -9.98 7.85
N THR A 70 -0.72 -8.71 7.93
CA THR A 70 0.12 -7.66 8.49
C THR A 70 -0.67 -6.87 9.52
N ASP A 71 -0.11 -6.76 10.72
CA ASP A 71 -0.68 -6.00 11.82
C ASP A 71 -0.17 -4.54 11.80
N ARG A 72 -0.57 -3.75 12.79
CA ARG A 72 -0.20 -2.33 12.85
C ARG A 72 1.30 -2.11 12.93
N PRO A 73 2.07 -2.78 13.81
CA PRO A 73 3.52 -2.60 13.83
C PRO A 73 4.17 -3.04 12.51
N GLY A 74 3.65 -4.10 11.89
CA GLY A 74 4.12 -4.57 10.60
C GLY A 74 3.91 -3.54 9.49
N ALA A 75 2.75 -2.87 9.49
CA ALA A 75 2.45 -1.81 8.53
C ALA A 75 3.42 -0.62 8.69
N GLU A 76 3.69 -0.24 9.94
CA GLU A 76 4.61 0.86 10.22
C GLU A 76 6.03 0.53 9.77
N ARG A 77 6.49 -0.69 10.02
CA ARG A 77 7.82 -1.14 9.58
C ARG A 77 7.91 -1.19 8.05
N ALA A 78 6.86 -1.62 7.38
CA ALA A 78 6.82 -1.64 5.92
C ALA A 78 6.93 -0.22 5.36
N ALA A 79 6.20 0.73 5.93
CA ALA A 79 6.26 2.12 5.50
C ALA A 79 7.66 2.71 5.68
N GLU A 80 8.32 2.40 6.80
CA GLU A 80 9.69 2.86 7.06
C GLU A 80 10.66 2.31 6.02
N ARG A 81 10.55 1.01 5.68
CA ARG A 81 11.43 0.40 4.68
C ARG A 81 11.18 0.97 3.29
N LEU A 82 9.92 1.22 2.94
CA LEU A 82 9.59 1.83 1.66
C LEU A 82 10.15 3.25 1.57
N LYS A 83 10.03 4.02 2.63
CA LYS A 83 10.59 5.38 2.67
C LYS A 83 12.10 5.36 2.52
N ALA A 84 12.78 4.45 3.23
CA ALA A 84 14.23 4.34 3.18
C ALA A 84 14.75 3.91 1.81
N ALA A 85 13.95 3.16 1.05
CA ALA A 85 14.36 2.66 -0.27
C ALA A 85 14.50 3.76 -1.33
N VAL A 86 13.90 4.90 -1.11
CA VAL A 86 13.87 6.01 -2.09
C VAL A 86 14.58 7.25 -1.55
N ASP A 87 15.78 7.06 -1.07
CA ASP A 87 16.58 8.14 -0.52
C ASP A 87 16.66 9.32 -1.49
N GLY A 88 16.34 10.52 -0.99
CA GLY A 88 16.35 11.74 -1.78
C GLY A 88 15.15 11.95 -2.68
N ALA A 89 14.25 11.00 -2.81
CA ALA A 89 13.04 11.17 -3.62
C ALA A 89 11.94 11.89 -2.84
N ALA A 90 11.14 12.71 -3.54
CA ALA A 90 10.03 13.43 -2.94
C ALA A 90 8.79 12.53 -2.84
N VAL A 91 8.82 11.58 -1.93
CA VAL A 91 7.68 10.67 -1.71
C VAL A 91 7.06 10.93 -0.34
N GLN A 92 5.75 10.71 -0.28
CA GLN A 92 5.00 10.79 0.97
C GLN A 92 4.28 9.48 1.16
N LEU A 93 4.28 8.94 2.38
CA LEU A 93 3.67 7.67 2.69
C LEU A 93 2.68 7.80 3.83
N GLY A 94 1.65 6.97 3.77
CA GLY A 94 0.72 6.77 4.87
C GLY A 94 0.38 5.30 4.95
N ALA A 95 0.38 4.75 6.15
CA ALA A 95 0.07 3.35 6.38
C ALA A 95 -1.15 3.22 7.28
N ALA A 96 -1.94 2.17 7.07
CA ALA A 96 -3.05 1.85 7.96
C ALA A 96 -3.24 0.34 8.01
N HIS A 97 -3.53 -0.14 9.20
CA HIS A 97 -3.90 -1.52 9.49
C HIS A 97 -5.43 -1.63 9.46
N TRP A 98 -5.96 -2.65 8.82
CA TRP A 98 -7.40 -2.85 8.77
C TRP A 98 -7.94 -3.23 10.15
N VAL A 99 -8.99 -2.54 10.57
CA VAL A 99 -9.59 -2.73 11.91
C VAL A 99 -11.10 -3.02 11.81
N GLY A 100 -11.54 -3.57 10.69
CA GLY A 100 -12.95 -3.89 10.47
C GLY A 100 -13.73 -2.80 9.73
N ASP A 101 -13.04 -1.76 9.28
CA ASP A 101 -13.67 -0.65 8.57
C ASP A 101 -13.85 -0.97 7.08
N THR A 102 -14.54 -0.08 6.37
CA THR A 102 -14.70 -0.20 4.92
C THR A 102 -13.38 0.10 4.22
N ALA A 103 -13.26 -0.33 2.97
CA ALA A 103 -12.09 0.03 2.15
C ALA A 103 -11.93 1.54 2.05
N PHE A 104 -13.03 2.28 1.90
CA PHE A 104 -12.99 3.74 1.82
C PHE A 104 -12.38 4.35 3.09
N ASP A 105 -12.86 3.93 4.26
CA ASP A 105 -12.36 4.46 5.53
C ASP A 105 -10.91 4.06 5.78
N LEU A 106 -10.53 2.83 5.41
CA LEU A 106 -9.16 2.37 5.53
C LEU A 106 -8.21 3.22 4.68
N LEU A 107 -8.59 3.48 3.43
CA LEU A 107 -7.80 4.34 2.54
C LEU A 107 -7.66 5.77 3.09
N ALA A 108 -8.73 6.30 3.68
CA ALA A 108 -8.70 7.62 4.29
C ALA A 108 -7.73 7.68 5.48
N ARG A 109 -7.68 6.62 6.31
CA ARG A 109 -6.75 6.57 7.44
C ARG A 109 -5.29 6.46 6.99
N ALA A 110 -5.04 5.93 5.81
CA ALA A 110 -3.70 5.80 5.25
C ALA A 110 -3.29 7.03 4.43
N GLN A 111 -3.91 8.20 4.65
CA GLN A 111 -3.60 9.41 3.90
C GLN A 111 -2.10 9.71 3.96
N PRO A 112 -1.41 9.83 2.81
CA PRO A 112 0.01 10.13 2.80
C PRO A 112 0.35 11.45 3.47
N ARG A 113 1.46 11.46 4.19
CA ARG A 113 1.95 12.64 4.91
C ARG A 113 3.41 12.87 4.59
N ALA A 114 3.78 14.14 4.64
CA ALA A 114 5.17 14.54 4.43
C ALA A 114 6.08 14.01 5.55
#